data_8a9aae692d9ffcb1091cf2d146df4b40
#
_entry.id   8a9aae692d9ffcb1091cf2d146df4b40
#
_cell.length_a   1.000
_cell.length_b   1.000
_cell.length_c   1.000
_cell.angle_alpha   90.00
_cell.angle_beta   90.00
_cell.angle_gamma   90.00
#
_symmetry.space_group_name_H-M   'P 1'
#
loop_
_entity.id
_entity.type
_entity.pdbx_description
1 polymer ?
#
loop_
_entity_poly.entity_id
_entity_poly.type
_entity_poly.pdbx_seq_one_letter_code
_entity_poly.pdbx_strand_id
1 'polypeptide(L)'
;GGFPCQAFSNAGKKKMFEDDRGLLFDEIMRLAKVKKPKFMFLENVKHILKVGDKKVIEYIKKRLDDNDYVLQLFEISPHLYGVPQQRERVYFVCVRKDIYNGTDIVLPPKVQDFKFEDFLDKKEEIEPKYFIEGDTLEVLNAWEEMIKVFPKDEKISPTIMINEHYNG
;
A
#
# COMPACT_ATOMS: atom_id res chain seq x y z
N GLY A 1 8.39 -6.03 4.91
CA GLY A 1 7.10 -6.61 5.30
C GLY A 1 6.00 -5.57 5.33
N GLY A 2 4.72 -6.02 5.38
CA GLY A 2 3.56 -5.18 5.61
C GLY A 2 2.89 -5.54 6.92
N PHE A 3 2.15 -4.62 7.50
CA PHE A 3 1.32 -4.87 8.67
C PHE A 3 -0.09 -4.30 8.44
N PRO A 4 -1.16 -4.91 8.99
CA PRO A 4 -2.51 -4.51 8.69
C PRO A 4 -2.83 -3.12 9.24
N CYS A 5 -3.50 -2.30 8.42
CA CYS A 5 -4.00 -0.99 8.80
C CYS A 5 -5.34 -1.08 9.56
N GLN A 6 -6.10 -2.16 9.38
CA GLN A 6 -7.47 -2.31 9.89
C GLN A 6 -7.58 -2.19 11.41
N ALA A 7 -6.56 -2.64 12.13
CA ALA A 7 -6.49 -2.51 13.58
C ALA A 7 -6.60 -1.05 14.06
N PHE A 8 -6.08 -0.14 13.27
CA PHE A 8 -6.08 1.28 13.60
C PHE A 8 -7.29 2.02 13.03
N SER A 9 -7.94 1.50 11.97
CA SER A 9 -9.07 2.16 11.31
C SER A 9 -10.44 1.86 11.96
N ASN A 10 -10.62 0.66 12.53
CA ASN A 10 -11.87 0.22 13.14
C ASN A 10 -11.98 0.53 14.64
N ALA A 11 -10.91 1.02 15.24
CA ALA A 11 -10.93 1.44 16.64
C ALA A 11 -11.58 2.81 16.76
N GLY A 12 -12.91 2.87 16.62
CA GLY A 12 -13.69 4.04 17.00
C GLY A 12 -13.33 4.46 18.41
N LYS A 13 -12.87 5.68 18.54
CA LYS A 13 -12.62 6.56 19.71
C LYS A 13 -12.16 6.00 21.07
N LYS A 14 -12.21 4.68 21.36
CA LYS A 14 -11.85 4.15 22.70
C LYS A 14 -10.95 2.90 22.73
N LYS A 15 -10.66 2.22 21.59
CA LYS A 15 -9.93 0.94 21.59
C LYS A 15 -8.70 0.89 20.68
N MET A 16 -8.14 2.03 20.32
CA MET A 16 -7.05 2.12 19.33
C MET A 16 -5.80 1.32 19.70
N PHE A 17 -5.59 1.04 20.98
CA PHE A 17 -4.44 0.31 21.52
C PHE A 17 -4.82 -0.96 22.30
N GLU A 18 -6.12 -1.31 22.36
CA GLU A 18 -6.61 -2.52 23.02
C GLU A 18 -6.98 -3.64 22.03
N ASP A 19 -6.90 -3.39 20.73
CA ASP A 19 -7.20 -4.39 19.69
C ASP A 19 -5.93 -5.19 19.39
N ASP A 20 -6.02 -6.52 19.49
CA ASP A 20 -4.92 -7.48 19.25
C ASP A 20 -4.21 -7.27 17.90
N ARG A 21 -4.88 -6.65 16.93
CA ARG A 21 -4.30 -6.33 15.61
C ARG A 21 -3.38 -5.10 15.63
N GLY A 22 -3.54 -4.18 16.58
CA GLY A 22 -2.58 -3.10 16.85
C GLY A 22 -1.25 -3.66 17.35
N LEU A 23 -1.30 -4.80 18.00
CA LEU A 23 -0.15 -5.54 18.51
C LEU A 23 0.75 -6.10 17.40
N LEU A 24 0.27 -6.23 16.14
CA LEU A 24 1.11 -6.75 15.05
C LEU A 24 2.28 -5.84 14.69
N PHE A 25 2.12 -4.53 14.79
CA PHE A 25 3.27 -3.63 14.68
C PHE A 25 4.22 -3.81 15.87
N ASP A 26 3.70 -3.98 17.08
CA ASP A 26 4.52 -4.26 18.27
C ASP A 26 5.25 -5.59 18.19
N GLU A 27 4.68 -6.61 17.53
CA GLU A 27 5.38 -7.86 17.24
C GLU A 27 6.57 -7.66 16.29
N ILE A 28 6.42 -6.80 15.28
CA ILE A 28 7.55 -6.40 14.43
C ILE A 28 8.64 -5.76 15.31
N MET A 29 8.26 -4.86 16.21
CA MET A 29 9.21 -4.19 17.12
C MET A 29 9.84 -5.16 18.12
N ARG A 30 9.08 -6.13 18.63
CA ARG A 30 9.61 -7.21 19.49
C ARG A 30 10.69 -8.02 18.76
N LEU A 31 10.42 -8.40 17.51
CA LEU A 31 11.40 -9.10 16.68
C LEU A 31 12.61 -8.22 16.37
N ALA A 32 12.38 -6.95 16.05
CA ALA A 32 13.46 -5.99 15.77
C ALA A 32 14.38 -5.81 16.98
N LYS A 33 13.83 -5.74 18.18
CA LYS A 33 14.59 -5.64 19.43
C LYS A 33 15.52 -6.84 19.66
N VAL A 34 15.06 -8.05 19.31
CA VAL A 34 15.83 -9.29 19.49
C VAL A 34 16.84 -9.50 18.36
N LYS A 35 16.40 -9.34 17.10
CA LYS A 35 17.23 -9.64 15.92
C LYS A 35 18.09 -8.47 15.48
N LYS A 36 17.77 -7.25 15.87
CA LYS A 36 18.48 -6.01 15.57
C LYS A 36 18.87 -5.87 14.09
N PRO A 37 17.91 -6.04 13.15
CA PRO A 37 18.23 -5.91 11.72
C PRO A 37 18.80 -4.52 11.45
N LYS A 38 19.76 -4.44 10.53
CA LYS A 38 20.36 -3.16 10.13
C LYS A 38 19.33 -2.25 9.46
N PHE A 39 18.44 -2.85 8.68
CA PHE A 39 17.35 -2.18 7.95
C PHE A 39 16.05 -2.91 8.14
N MET A 40 14.96 -2.15 8.22
CA MET A 40 13.60 -2.68 8.07
C MET A 40 12.89 -1.89 6.96
N PHE A 41 12.18 -2.61 6.12
CA PHE A 41 11.36 -2.04 5.06
C PHE A 41 9.92 -2.50 5.27
N LEU A 42 9.06 -1.56 5.67
CA LEU A 42 7.66 -1.83 5.98
C LEU A 42 6.75 -1.03 5.04
N GLU A 43 5.57 -1.56 4.77
CA GLU A 43 4.61 -0.93 3.87
C GLU A 43 3.23 -0.86 4.52
N ASN A 44 2.50 0.19 4.17
CA ASN A 44 1.09 0.32 4.51
C ASN A 44 0.35 1.21 3.51
N VAL A 45 -0.98 1.21 3.61
CA VAL A 45 -1.81 2.14 2.84
C VAL A 45 -1.55 3.58 3.30
N LYS A 46 -1.60 4.54 2.37
CA LYS A 46 -1.38 5.97 2.66
C LYS A 46 -2.27 6.50 3.79
N HIS A 47 -3.48 5.96 3.91
CA HIS A 47 -4.44 6.38 4.93
C HIS A 47 -3.89 6.29 6.36
N ILE A 48 -2.95 5.38 6.66
CA ILE A 48 -2.35 5.22 8.01
C ILE A 48 -1.77 6.52 8.56
N LEU A 49 -1.32 7.42 7.69
CA LEU A 49 -0.76 8.72 8.08
C LEU A 49 -1.79 9.66 8.70
N LYS A 50 -3.08 9.40 8.49
CA LYS A 50 -4.20 10.24 8.97
C LYS A 50 -5.03 9.58 10.06
N VAL A 51 -4.86 8.28 10.29
CA VAL A 51 -5.65 7.52 11.26
C VAL A 51 -5.48 8.09 12.67
N GLY A 52 -6.63 8.26 13.35
CA GLY A 52 -6.65 8.74 14.74
C GLY A 52 -6.04 10.13 14.92
N ASP A 53 -6.28 11.07 13.99
CA ASP A 53 -5.68 12.39 14.01
C ASP A 53 -4.15 12.35 14.10
N LYS A 54 -3.53 11.46 13.31
CA LYS A 54 -2.09 11.17 13.26
C LYS A 54 -1.51 10.45 14.47
N LYS A 55 -2.30 10.06 15.45
CA LYS A 55 -1.79 9.37 16.66
C LYS A 55 -1.10 8.04 16.33
N VAL A 56 -1.57 7.34 15.27
CA VAL A 56 -0.97 6.08 14.84
C VAL A 56 0.44 6.30 14.31
N ILE A 57 0.64 7.27 13.45
CA ILE A 57 1.98 7.54 12.90
C ILE A 57 2.93 8.06 13.98
N GLU A 58 2.44 8.86 14.93
CA GLU A 58 3.26 9.31 16.07
C GLU A 58 3.66 8.14 16.96
N TYR A 59 2.73 7.19 17.21
CA TYR A 59 3.03 5.97 17.93
C TYR A 59 4.12 5.14 17.22
N ILE A 60 3.97 4.92 15.89
CA ILE A 60 4.94 4.17 15.08
C ILE A 60 6.32 4.83 15.17
N LYS A 61 6.39 6.16 14.98
CA LYS A 61 7.64 6.93 15.08
C LYS A 61 8.31 6.73 16.44
N LYS A 62 7.52 6.91 17.50
CA LYS A 62 8.05 6.74 18.87
C LYS A 62 8.57 5.33 19.10
N ARG A 63 7.83 4.29 18.70
CA ARG A 63 8.24 2.88 18.88
C ARG A 63 9.53 2.56 18.10
N LEU A 64 9.72 3.13 16.91
CA LEU A 64 10.96 2.97 16.14
C LEU A 64 12.12 3.68 16.82
N ASP A 65 11.92 4.90 17.29
CA ASP A 65 12.94 5.68 17.99
C ASP A 65 13.38 5.02 19.30
N ASP A 66 12.42 4.54 20.10
CA ASP A 66 12.66 3.80 21.36
C ASP A 66 13.43 2.47 21.14
N ASN A 67 13.45 1.94 19.90
CA ASN A 67 14.18 0.72 19.53
C ASN A 67 15.42 0.98 18.67
N ASP A 68 15.95 2.20 18.71
CA ASP A 68 17.16 2.61 18.03
C ASP A 68 17.10 2.60 16.48
N TYR A 69 15.94 2.97 15.91
CA TYR A 69 15.79 3.14 14.47
C TYR A 69 15.48 4.59 14.08
N VAL A 70 16.13 5.05 13.02
CA VAL A 70 15.79 6.27 12.29
C VAL A 70 14.77 5.92 11.21
N LEU A 71 13.70 6.67 11.13
CA LEU A 71 12.63 6.46 10.15
C LEU A 71 12.72 7.49 9.02
N GLN A 72 12.70 7.00 7.79
CA GLN A 72 12.45 7.78 6.59
C GLN A 72 11.13 7.30 5.97
N LEU A 73 10.21 8.23 5.69
CA LEU A 73 8.88 7.95 5.15
C LEU A 73 8.82 8.36 3.67
N PHE A 74 8.28 7.46 2.86
CA PHE A 74 8.07 7.71 1.43
C PHE A 74 6.63 7.40 1.05
N GLU A 75 5.95 8.38 0.48
CA GLU A 75 4.66 8.17 -0.19
C GLU A 75 4.93 7.88 -1.66
N ILE A 76 4.61 6.68 -2.10
CA ILE A 76 4.91 6.22 -3.45
C ILE A 76 3.64 5.64 -4.08
N SER A 77 3.44 5.95 -5.36
CA SER A 77 2.47 5.26 -6.19
C SER A 77 3.15 4.77 -7.47
N PRO A 78 2.92 3.53 -7.90
CA PRO A 78 3.59 2.91 -9.05
C PRO A 78 3.51 3.72 -10.33
N HIS A 79 2.39 4.43 -10.57
CA HIS A 79 2.24 5.26 -11.78
C HIS A 79 3.27 6.38 -11.89
N LEU A 80 3.91 6.77 -10.80
CA LEU A 80 4.99 7.75 -10.82
C LEU A 80 6.33 7.15 -11.27
N TYR A 81 6.38 5.84 -11.46
CA TYR A 81 7.60 5.09 -11.77
C TYR A 81 7.40 4.10 -12.92
N GLY A 82 6.53 4.44 -13.88
CA GLY A 82 6.36 3.68 -15.12
C GLY A 82 5.47 2.44 -15.03
N VAL A 83 4.66 2.28 -13.96
CA VAL A 83 3.68 1.20 -13.84
C VAL A 83 2.27 1.79 -13.90
N PRO A 84 1.39 1.35 -14.82
CA PRO A 84 0.08 1.96 -15.04
C PRO A 84 -0.95 1.58 -13.95
N GLN A 85 -0.56 1.72 -12.68
CA GLN A 85 -1.42 1.44 -11.54
C GLN A 85 -1.41 2.59 -10.55
N GLN A 86 -2.58 3.12 -10.23
CA GLN A 86 -2.74 4.08 -9.15
C GLN A 86 -2.92 3.33 -7.83
N ARG A 87 -1.82 3.21 -7.07
CA ARG A 87 -1.78 2.48 -5.79
C ARG A 87 -0.91 3.23 -4.79
N GLU A 88 -1.46 4.26 -4.17
CA GLU A 88 -0.71 5.04 -3.18
C GLU A 88 -0.40 4.19 -1.93
N ARG A 89 0.87 4.13 -1.58
CA ARG A 89 1.39 3.44 -0.41
C ARG A 89 2.37 4.32 0.34
N VAL A 90 2.48 4.07 1.64
CA VAL A 90 3.55 4.63 2.46
C VAL A 90 4.55 3.54 2.80
N TYR A 91 5.80 3.85 2.59
CA TYR A 91 6.93 2.98 2.93
C TYR A 91 7.68 3.58 4.10
N PHE A 92 7.93 2.73 5.09
CA PHE A 92 8.71 3.04 6.29
C PHE A 92 10.07 2.40 6.11
N VAL A 93 11.06 3.19 5.78
CA VAL A 93 12.45 2.73 5.69
C VAL A 93 13.12 3.05 7.00
N CYS A 94 13.42 2.01 7.77
CA CYS A 94 13.98 2.14 9.10
C CYS A 94 15.43 1.72 9.07
N VAL A 95 16.33 2.60 9.45
CA VAL A 95 17.78 2.38 9.53
C VAL A 95 18.19 2.39 11.00
N ARG A 96 18.91 1.36 11.44
CA ARG A 96 19.38 1.30 12.82
C ARG A 96 20.35 2.46 13.10
N LYS A 97 20.20 3.14 14.25
CA LYS A 97 20.90 4.39 14.57
C LYS A 97 22.43 4.26 14.53
N ASP A 98 22.98 3.10 14.91
CA ASP A 98 24.43 2.87 14.94
C ASP A 98 25.08 2.81 13.55
N ILE A 99 24.30 2.61 12.49
CA ILE A 99 24.79 2.60 11.10
C ILE A 99 24.26 3.76 10.27
N TYR A 100 23.36 4.56 10.83
CA TYR A 100 22.81 5.73 10.13
C TYR A 100 23.86 6.86 10.13
N ASN A 101 24.32 7.23 8.95
CA ASN A 101 25.37 8.25 8.75
C ASN A 101 24.79 9.67 8.48
N GLY A 102 23.49 9.87 8.65
CA GLY A 102 22.83 11.14 8.36
C GLY A 102 22.45 11.35 6.88
N THR A 103 22.67 10.36 6.02
CA THR A 103 22.30 10.47 4.60
C THR A 103 20.86 10.02 4.38
N ASP A 104 20.06 10.88 3.76
CA ASP A 104 18.70 10.55 3.37
C ASP A 104 18.67 9.72 2.08
N ILE A 105 17.73 8.80 2.02
CA ILE A 105 17.47 8.02 0.81
C ILE A 105 16.81 8.94 -0.21
N VAL A 106 17.38 9.00 -1.40
CA VAL A 106 16.83 9.75 -2.52
C VAL A 106 16.09 8.79 -3.45
N LEU A 107 14.81 9.07 -3.70
CA LEU A 107 14.03 8.30 -4.67
C LEU A 107 14.51 8.61 -6.10
N PRO A 108 14.43 7.63 -7.01
CA PRO A 108 14.74 7.87 -8.42
C PRO A 108 13.80 8.93 -9.02
N PRO A 109 14.17 9.56 -10.14
CA PRO A 109 13.29 10.49 -10.82
C PRO A 109 12.00 9.79 -11.28
N LYS A 110 10.91 10.53 -11.24
CA LYS A 110 9.61 10.02 -11.70
C LYS A 110 9.60 9.81 -13.20
N VAL A 111 9.00 8.69 -13.64
CA VAL A 111 8.79 8.35 -15.03
C VAL A 111 7.29 8.40 -15.31
N GLN A 112 6.86 9.35 -16.13
CA GLN A 112 5.42 9.58 -16.43
C GLN A 112 5.09 9.40 -17.91
N ASP A 113 6.07 8.99 -18.70
CA ASP A 113 5.97 8.93 -20.16
C ASP A 113 5.64 7.51 -20.65
N PHE A 114 4.44 7.04 -20.26
CA PHE A 114 3.88 5.76 -20.68
C PHE A 114 2.35 5.86 -20.85
N LYS A 115 1.78 4.96 -21.64
CA LYS A 115 0.33 4.80 -21.78
C LYS A 115 -0.09 3.43 -21.25
N PHE A 116 -1.33 3.31 -20.80
CA PHE A 116 -1.85 2.03 -20.31
C PHE A 116 -1.84 0.96 -21.42
N GLU A 117 -2.13 1.37 -22.64
CA GLU A 117 -2.14 0.51 -23.82
C GLU A 117 -0.79 -0.17 -24.10
N ASP A 118 0.33 0.45 -23.67
CA ASP A 118 1.68 -0.12 -23.86
C ASP A 118 1.88 -1.42 -23.05
N PHE A 119 0.98 -1.68 -22.07
CA PHE A 119 1.02 -2.84 -21.17
C PHE A 119 -0.05 -3.89 -21.50
N LEU A 120 -0.87 -3.66 -22.53
CA LEU A 120 -1.88 -4.62 -22.93
C LEU A 120 -1.32 -5.58 -23.99
N ASP A 121 -1.66 -6.85 -23.82
CA ASP A 121 -1.43 -7.85 -24.87
C ASP A 121 -2.29 -7.52 -26.11
N LYS A 122 -1.77 -7.81 -27.28
CA LYS A 122 -2.57 -7.65 -28.50
C LYS A 122 -3.67 -8.69 -28.51
N LYS A 123 -4.86 -8.27 -28.93
CA LYS A 123 -6.04 -9.13 -28.92
C LYS A 123 -5.82 -10.46 -29.66
N GLU A 124 -5.03 -10.43 -30.74
CA GLU A 124 -4.71 -11.59 -31.58
C GLU A 124 -3.77 -12.59 -30.87
N GLU A 125 -3.06 -12.15 -29.85
CA GLU A 125 -2.10 -12.95 -29.07
C GLU A 125 -2.75 -13.59 -27.82
N ILE A 126 -4.02 -13.20 -27.52
CA ILE A 126 -4.73 -13.66 -26.32
C ILE A 126 -5.47 -14.97 -26.64
N GLU A 127 -5.20 -16.03 -25.88
CA GLU A 127 -5.92 -17.30 -26.02
C GLU A 127 -7.42 -17.11 -25.74
N PRO A 128 -8.33 -17.77 -26.51
CA PRO A 128 -9.78 -17.63 -26.34
C PRO A 128 -10.28 -17.86 -24.91
N LYS A 129 -9.64 -18.74 -24.16
CA LYS A 129 -10.01 -19.06 -22.77
C LYS A 129 -9.95 -17.88 -21.78
N TYR A 130 -9.24 -16.79 -22.14
CA TYR A 130 -9.14 -15.59 -21.30
C TYR A 130 -10.19 -14.54 -21.64
N PHE A 131 -11.00 -14.75 -22.67
CA PHE A 131 -12.12 -13.88 -22.95
C PHE A 131 -13.31 -14.30 -22.08
N ILE A 132 -13.88 -13.30 -21.41
CA ILE A 132 -15.07 -13.50 -20.56
C ILE A 132 -16.30 -13.39 -21.43
N GLU A 133 -17.17 -14.40 -21.39
CA GLU A 133 -18.38 -14.49 -22.18
C GLU A 133 -19.61 -14.73 -21.29
N GLY A 134 -20.81 -14.46 -21.82
CA GLY A 134 -22.10 -14.77 -21.20
C GLY A 134 -22.40 -13.92 -19.96
N ASP A 135 -23.08 -14.53 -18.99
CA ASP A 135 -23.62 -13.86 -17.77
C ASP A 135 -22.52 -13.14 -16.96
N THR A 136 -21.30 -13.66 -16.99
CA THR A 136 -20.15 -13.04 -16.32
C THR A 136 -19.81 -11.70 -16.94
N LEU A 137 -19.94 -11.56 -18.28
CA LEU A 137 -19.73 -10.29 -18.97
C LEU A 137 -20.81 -9.27 -18.61
N GLU A 138 -22.06 -9.69 -18.46
CA GLU A 138 -23.15 -8.81 -18.00
C GLU A 138 -22.88 -8.28 -16.59
N VAL A 139 -22.43 -9.14 -15.69
CA VAL A 139 -22.05 -8.76 -14.32
C VAL A 139 -20.90 -7.76 -14.35
N LEU A 140 -19.88 -7.99 -15.18
CA LEU A 140 -18.74 -7.07 -15.30
C LEU A 140 -19.16 -5.74 -15.90
N ASN A 141 -20.01 -5.73 -16.93
CA ASN A 141 -20.52 -4.50 -17.53
C ASN A 141 -21.37 -3.70 -16.52
N ALA A 142 -22.17 -4.38 -15.69
CA ALA A 142 -22.92 -3.75 -14.61
C ALA A 142 -21.97 -3.17 -13.53
N TRP A 143 -20.86 -3.85 -13.28
CA TRP A 143 -19.79 -3.34 -12.40
C TRP A 143 -19.07 -2.14 -13.03
N GLU A 144 -18.86 -2.13 -14.32
CA GLU A 144 -18.31 -1.00 -15.06
C GLU A 144 -19.16 0.26 -14.90
N GLU A 145 -20.47 0.15 -14.99
CA GLU A 145 -21.39 1.27 -14.73
C GLU A 145 -21.34 1.73 -13.28
N MET A 146 -21.20 0.82 -12.33
CA MET A 146 -21.18 1.11 -10.90
C MET A 146 -19.85 1.72 -10.43
N ILE A 147 -18.73 1.35 -11.05
CA ILE A 147 -17.39 1.83 -10.69
C ILE A 147 -17.03 3.11 -11.43
N LYS A 148 -17.90 3.70 -12.25
CA LYS A 148 -17.56 4.83 -13.15
C LYS A 148 -16.21 4.59 -13.79
N VAL A 149 -16.18 3.61 -14.64
CA VAL A 149 -14.96 3.18 -15.30
C VAL A 149 -14.32 4.35 -16.02
N PHE A 150 -13.06 4.43 -15.83
CA PHE A 150 -12.09 5.38 -16.31
C PHE A 150 -12.42 5.85 -17.73
N PRO A 151 -12.37 7.16 -17.95
CA PRO A 151 -12.36 7.69 -19.30
C PRO A 151 -11.27 6.94 -20.08
N LYS A 152 -11.56 6.53 -21.31
CA LYS A 152 -10.61 5.81 -22.18
C LYS A 152 -9.27 6.52 -22.39
N ASP A 153 -9.18 7.74 -21.90
CA ASP A 153 -8.02 8.64 -22.01
C ASP A 153 -7.13 8.66 -20.76
N GLU A 154 -7.48 7.89 -19.71
CA GLU A 154 -6.65 7.87 -18.50
C GLU A 154 -5.47 6.92 -18.66
N LYS A 155 -4.27 7.45 -18.41
CA LYS A 155 -2.99 6.75 -18.49
C LYS A 155 -2.79 5.69 -17.38
N ILE A 156 -3.76 5.49 -16.49
CA ILE A 156 -3.56 4.77 -15.22
C ILE A 156 -4.74 3.87 -14.92
N SER A 157 -4.48 2.59 -14.69
CA SER A 157 -5.47 1.65 -14.14
C SER A 157 -5.64 1.84 -12.63
N PRO A 158 -6.86 1.82 -12.10
CA PRO A 158 -7.08 1.80 -10.67
C PRO A 158 -6.64 0.48 -10.07
N THR A 159 -6.40 0.50 -8.77
CA THR A 159 -6.32 -0.75 -8.03
C THR A 159 -7.72 -1.33 -7.91
N ILE A 160 -7.94 -2.50 -8.50
CA ILE A 160 -9.16 -3.26 -8.26
C ILE A 160 -9.14 -3.70 -6.80
N MET A 161 -10.04 -3.14 -5.99
CA MET A 161 -10.26 -3.62 -4.63
C MET A 161 -11.32 -4.71 -4.68
N ILE A 162 -10.92 -5.95 -4.50
CA ILE A 162 -11.84 -7.05 -4.25
C ILE A 162 -12.30 -6.88 -2.79
N ASN A 163 -13.53 -6.44 -2.59
CA ASN A 163 -14.17 -6.48 -1.29
C ASN A 163 -14.51 -7.95 -0.98
N GLU A 164 -13.87 -8.52 0.04
CA GLU A 164 -14.12 -9.89 0.52
C GLU A 164 -15.51 -10.07 1.17
N HIS A 165 -16.45 -9.16 0.98
CA HIS A 165 -17.78 -9.18 1.57
C HIS A 165 -18.89 -9.68 0.62
N TYR A 166 -18.55 -10.55 -0.33
CA TYR A 166 -19.57 -11.37 -0.99
C TYR A 166 -19.57 -12.78 -0.41
N ASN A 167 -19.99 -12.91 0.85
CA ASN A 167 -20.63 -14.12 1.35
C ASN A 167 -22.14 -13.87 1.26
N GLY A 168 -22.76 -14.32 0.15
CA GLY A 168 -24.20 -14.45 0.00
C GLY A 168 -24.77 -15.53 0.91
#